data_3ff41200b19adf70fa9b6d5865a55c53
#
_entry.id   3ff41200b19adf70fa9b6d5865a55c53
#
_cell.length_a   1.000
_cell.length_b   1.000
_cell.length_c   1.000
_cell.angle_alpha   90.00
_cell.angle_beta   90.00
_cell.angle_gamma   90.00
#
_symmetry.space_group_name_H-M   'P 1'
#
loop_
_entity.id
_entity.type
_entity.pdbx_description
1 polymer ?
#
loop_
_entity_poly.entity_id
_entity_poly.type
_entity_poly.pdbx_seq_one_letter_code
_entity_poly.pdbx_strand_id
1 'polypeptide(L)'
;MRYSIIVPAYNTEKYIDKCLKSIFSNTYKNFEVIIVNDGSTDKTENIINKYIKKYDNIIYIKQKNMGLSLARNNGVKKATGDYLLFIDSDDYVEKNLLENINKNIDNLDVLRYQLNIVFNDKIIPYEEKEFNATDGIDAFEKIVKYKFIEMASLYVINRKYYLDNNFMFEKDVYHEDYGLLPLVIATAKKVKSINYLGYNYVQRDGSIMSSNDTEKMKKKMDDMLFLFTKAIKYLDNIPNSQNVKSFYANSIIDKYNSLSDELKKEYIKKIKDLKIISYLSNDSFKRKIKKILYKIKYEVLK
;
A
#
# COMPACT_ATOMS: atom_id res chain seq x y z
N MET A 1 9.05 -9.17 20.02
CA MET A 1 9.34 -9.10 18.58
C MET A 1 10.19 -7.88 18.27
N ARG A 2 11.06 -7.93 17.26
CA ARG A 2 11.80 -6.75 16.77
C ARG A 2 11.16 -6.22 15.51
N TYR A 3 11.05 -4.91 15.39
CA TYR A 3 10.40 -4.25 14.24
C TYR A 3 11.42 -3.49 13.41
N SER A 4 11.35 -3.61 12.08
CA SER A 4 12.08 -2.75 11.14
C SER A 4 11.10 -1.73 10.56
N ILE A 5 11.27 -0.47 10.92
CA ILE A 5 10.47 0.64 10.44
C ILE A 5 11.20 1.28 9.27
N ILE A 6 10.60 1.19 8.08
CA ILE A 6 11.17 1.71 6.84
C ILE A 6 10.52 3.06 6.54
N VAL A 7 11.36 4.10 6.45
CA VAL A 7 10.92 5.48 6.21
C VAL A 7 11.57 5.99 4.91
N PRO A 8 10.88 5.90 3.77
CA PRO A 8 11.32 6.54 2.54
C PRO A 8 11.15 8.07 2.66
N ALA A 9 12.15 8.84 2.27
CA ALA A 9 12.14 10.29 2.38
C ALA A 9 12.65 10.96 1.10
N TYR A 10 11.85 11.86 0.52
CA TYR A 10 12.23 12.69 -0.61
C TYR A 10 11.58 14.06 -0.51
N ASN A 11 12.40 15.11 -0.29
CA ASN A 11 11.94 16.49 -0.17
C ASN A 11 10.79 16.69 0.84
N THR A 12 11.00 16.20 2.07
CA THR A 12 10.02 16.22 3.16
C THR A 12 10.48 17.08 4.36
N GLU A 13 11.29 18.11 4.14
CA GLU A 13 11.84 18.98 5.21
C GLU A 13 10.80 19.54 6.17
N LYS A 14 9.55 19.74 5.69
CA LYS A 14 8.44 20.27 6.49
C LYS A 14 7.80 19.23 7.42
N TYR A 15 7.99 17.94 7.16
CA TYR A 15 7.23 16.86 7.79
C TYR A 15 8.10 15.84 8.53
N ILE A 16 9.28 15.54 7.99
CA ILE A 16 10.16 14.44 8.47
C ILE A 16 10.51 14.55 9.96
N ASP A 17 10.62 15.76 10.52
CA ASP A 17 10.87 15.93 11.95
C ASP A 17 9.72 15.38 12.80
N LYS A 18 8.46 15.70 12.44
CA LYS A 18 7.25 15.19 13.12
C LYS A 18 7.16 13.67 12.98
N CYS A 19 7.43 13.15 11.80
CA CYS A 19 7.45 11.72 11.53
C CYS A 19 8.45 10.99 12.44
N LEU A 20 9.74 11.36 12.38
CA LEU A 20 10.76 10.71 13.19
C LEU A 20 10.55 10.89 14.68
N LYS A 21 10.15 12.08 15.14
CA LYS A 21 9.79 12.33 16.54
C LYS A 21 8.70 11.38 17.02
N SER A 22 7.67 11.14 16.21
CA SER A 22 6.58 10.23 16.56
C SER A 22 7.06 8.78 16.68
N ILE A 23 7.89 8.31 15.76
CA ILE A 23 8.48 6.96 15.77
C ILE A 23 9.33 6.77 17.04
N PHE A 24 10.27 7.68 17.33
CA PHE A 24 11.15 7.55 18.50
C PHE A 24 10.48 7.78 19.84
N SER A 25 9.28 8.40 19.86
CA SER A 25 8.46 8.54 21.06
C SER A 25 7.68 7.29 21.45
N ASN A 26 7.67 6.23 20.60
CA ASN A 26 6.97 4.98 20.91
C ASN A 26 7.40 4.40 22.26
N THR A 27 6.44 3.84 22.99
CA THR A 27 6.67 3.21 24.31
C THR A 27 7.46 1.91 24.18
N TYR A 28 7.20 1.12 23.17
CA TYR A 28 7.95 -0.10 22.86
C TYR A 28 9.27 0.23 22.18
N LYS A 29 10.40 -0.33 22.66
CA LYS A 29 11.77 0.12 22.24
C LYS A 29 12.53 -0.90 21.38
N ASN A 30 12.05 -2.13 21.19
CA ASN A 30 12.75 -3.12 20.39
C ASN A 30 12.44 -2.94 18.88
N PHE A 31 13.01 -1.89 18.29
CA PHE A 31 12.88 -1.59 16.87
C PHE A 31 14.15 -0.95 16.30
N GLU A 32 14.27 -0.99 15.00
CA GLU A 32 15.22 -0.21 14.20
C GLU A 32 14.48 0.68 13.22
N VAL A 33 15.07 1.79 12.82
CA VAL A 33 14.52 2.71 11.83
C VAL A 33 15.45 2.75 10.63
N ILE A 34 14.95 2.35 9.46
CA ILE A 34 15.71 2.40 8.21
C ILE A 34 15.21 3.60 7.42
N ILE A 35 15.99 4.69 7.43
CA ILE A 35 15.65 5.92 6.72
C ILE A 35 16.33 5.87 5.37
N VAL A 36 15.52 5.91 4.28
CA VAL A 36 16.03 5.91 2.92
C VAL A 36 15.80 7.30 2.31
N ASN A 37 16.86 8.11 2.28
CA ASN A 37 16.85 9.41 1.61
C ASN A 37 17.03 9.21 0.10
N ASP A 38 15.94 9.37 -0.63
CA ASP A 38 15.87 9.15 -2.08
C ASP A 38 16.32 10.38 -2.88
N GLY A 39 17.47 10.94 -2.51
CA GLY A 39 18.09 12.06 -3.22
C GLY A 39 17.42 13.40 -2.96
N SER A 40 17.01 13.68 -1.71
CA SER A 40 16.45 14.98 -1.33
C SER A 40 17.40 16.12 -1.62
N THR A 41 16.86 17.24 -2.10
CA THR A 41 17.57 18.49 -2.43
C THR A 41 17.25 19.64 -1.48
N ASP A 42 16.29 19.45 -0.58
CA ASP A 42 15.91 20.38 0.49
C ASP A 42 16.65 20.07 1.81
N LYS A 43 16.17 20.57 2.94
CA LYS A 43 16.78 20.36 4.26
C LYS A 43 16.45 19.00 4.90
N THR A 44 15.81 18.08 4.19
CA THR A 44 15.44 16.75 4.71
C THR A 44 16.64 16.02 5.31
N GLU A 45 17.78 15.96 4.58
CA GLU A 45 19.00 15.30 5.06
C GLU A 45 19.56 15.93 6.34
N ASN A 46 19.53 17.25 6.44
CA ASN A 46 20.00 17.96 7.63
C ASN A 46 19.19 17.61 8.87
N ILE A 47 17.88 17.39 8.71
CA ILE A 47 17.00 16.99 9.81
C ILE A 47 17.30 15.54 10.20
N ILE A 48 17.38 14.61 9.23
CA ILE A 48 17.71 13.21 9.46
C ILE A 48 19.03 13.07 10.24
N ASN A 49 20.06 13.85 9.89
CA ASN A 49 21.35 13.82 10.54
C ASN A 49 21.31 14.19 12.04
N LYS A 50 20.33 14.99 12.49
CA LYS A 50 20.13 15.26 13.92
C LYS A 50 19.68 14.01 14.67
N TYR A 51 18.81 13.19 14.02
CA TYR A 51 18.34 11.94 14.62
C TYR A 51 19.43 10.87 14.64
N ILE A 52 20.23 10.75 13.58
CA ILE A 52 21.37 9.81 13.52
C ILE A 52 22.36 10.07 14.67
N LYS A 53 22.60 11.33 15.01
CA LYS A 53 23.46 11.68 16.15
C LYS A 53 22.86 11.36 17.53
N LYS A 54 21.57 11.15 17.61
CA LYS A 54 20.82 10.98 18.86
C LYS A 54 20.42 9.53 19.14
N TYR A 55 20.27 8.70 18.11
CA TYR A 55 19.74 7.36 18.21
C TYR A 55 20.61 6.34 17.49
N ASP A 56 21.03 5.29 18.18
CA ASP A 56 21.94 4.25 17.66
C ASP A 56 21.24 3.18 16.82
N ASN A 57 19.90 3.14 16.86
CA ASN A 57 19.08 2.17 16.13
C ASN A 57 18.58 2.67 14.76
N ILE A 58 19.31 3.61 14.15
CA ILE A 58 19.04 4.12 12.81
C ILE A 58 20.02 3.50 11.80
N ILE A 59 19.47 2.98 10.72
CA ILE A 59 20.19 2.63 9.50
C ILE A 59 19.86 3.70 8.45
N TYR A 60 20.87 4.47 8.03
CA TYR A 60 20.68 5.51 7.03
C TYR A 60 21.18 5.07 5.66
N ILE A 61 20.33 5.22 4.65
CA ILE A 61 20.64 4.95 3.25
C ILE A 61 20.42 6.25 2.48
N LYS A 62 21.47 6.71 1.76
CA LYS A 62 21.37 7.79 0.78
C LYS A 62 21.49 7.21 -0.61
N GLN A 63 20.54 7.52 -1.48
CA GLN A 63 20.57 7.10 -2.87
C GLN A 63 20.21 8.25 -3.81
N LYS A 64 20.47 8.11 -5.11
CA LYS A 64 19.90 9.01 -6.12
C LYS A 64 18.38 8.82 -6.14
N ASN A 65 17.64 9.83 -6.56
CA ASN A 65 16.17 9.69 -6.69
C ASN A 65 15.85 8.54 -7.66
N MET A 66 15.31 7.47 -7.10
CA MET A 66 14.92 6.23 -7.80
C MET A 66 13.43 5.90 -7.58
N GLY A 67 12.70 6.77 -6.88
CA GLY A 67 11.28 6.65 -6.58
C GLY A 67 10.96 5.82 -5.33
N LEU A 68 9.73 5.99 -4.86
CA LEU A 68 9.22 5.45 -3.59
C LEU A 68 9.38 3.93 -3.49
N SER A 69 9.03 3.20 -4.55
CA SER A 69 9.13 1.74 -4.62
C SER A 69 10.55 1.24 -4.33
N LEU A 70 11.55 1.83 -4.99
CA LEU A 70 12.95 1.43 -4.80
C LEU A 70 13.48 1.87 -3.44
N ALA A 71 13.05 3.02 -2.92
CA ALA A 71 13.38 3.44 -1.57
C ALA A 71 12.85 2.42 -0.53
N ARG A 72 11.58 2.01 -0.62
CA ARG A 72 11.01 0.96 0.25
C ARG A 72 11.76 -0.37 0.09
N ASN A 73 12.00 -0.84 -1.14
CA ASN A 73 12.72 -2.09 -1.40
C ASN A 73 14.15 -2.08 -0.86
N ASN A 74 14.86 -0.97 -0.98
CA ASN A 74 16.21 -0.83 -0.44
C ASN A 74 16.21 -0.80 1.11
N GLY A 75 15.15 -0.23 1.70
CA GLY A 75 14.92 -0.33 3.14
C GLY A 75 14.70 -1.78 3.59
N VAL A 76 13.85 -2.55 2.89
CA VAL A 76 13.60 -3.97 3.20
C VAL A 76 14.88 -4.80 3.16
N LYS A 77 15.78 -4.57 2.20
CA LYS A 77 17.07 -5.28 2.08
C LYS A 77 17.98 -5.09 3.31
N LYS A 78 17.81 -3.99 4.06
CA LYS A 78 18.58 -3.69 5.27
C LYS A 78 17.86 -4.07 6.56
N ALA A 79 16.60 -4.43 6.48
CA ALA A 79 15.79 -4.80 7.62
C ALA A 79 16.27 -6.11 8.27
N THR A 80 16.41 -6.10 9.60
CA THR A 80 16.82 -7.26 10.41
C THR A 80 15.77 -7.68 11.42
N GLY A 81 14.72 -6.89 11.63
CA GLY A 81 13.61 -7.20 12.54
C GLY A 81 12.76 -8.38 12.08
N ASP A 82 11.94 -8.89 12.98
CA ASP A 82 11.00 -9.98 12.70
C ASP A 82 9.86 -9.52 11.78
N TYR A 83 9.48 -8.24 11.89
CA TYR A 83 8.37 -7.64 11.15
C TYR A 83 8.77 -6.33 10.50
N LEU A 84 8.17 -6.06 9.34
CA LEU A 84 8.33 -4.83 8.55
C LEU A 84 7.14 -3.89 8.77
N LEU A 85 7.43 -2.61 8.96
CA LEU A 85 6.48 -1.50 8.93
C LEU A 85 6.97 -0.46 7.93
N PHE A 86 6.06 0.10 7.14
CA PHE A 86 6.35 1.22 6.25
C PHE A 86 5.68 2.47 6.82
N ILE A 87 6.41 3.55 6.97
CA ILE A 87 5.88 4.84 7.46
C ILE A 87 6.33 5.91 6.48
N ASP A 88 5.38 6.59 5.86
CA ASP A 88 5.68 7.66 4.93
C ASP A 88 6.17 8.89 5.69
N SER A 89 7.21 9.56 5.15
CA SER A 89 7.94 10.62 5.86
C SER A 89 7.15 11.92 6.05
N ASP A 90 5.97 12.03 5.45
CA ASP A 90 5.04 13.15 5.59
C ASP A 90 3.88 12.86 6.57
N ASP A 91 3.84 11.65 7.13
CA ASP A 91 2.86 11.19 8.09
C ASP A 91 3.47 11.01 9.50
N TYR A 92 2.67 10.63 10.49
CA TYR A 92 3.16 10.33 11.84
C TYR A 92 2.33 9.26 12.54
N VAL A 93 2.89 8.66 13.58
CA VAL A 93 2.28 7.53 14.28
C VAL A 93 1.96 7.84 15.73
N GLU A 94 1.01 7.09 16.30
CA GLU A 94 0.66 7.20 17.71
C GLU A 94 1.77 6.61 18.61
N LYS A 95 1.95 7.22 19.80
CA LYS A 95 2.98 6.86 20.78
C LYS A 95 2.96 5.38 21.19
N ASN A 96 1.79 4.76 21.22
CA ASN A 96 1.62 3.37 21.65
C ASN A 96 1.45 2.39 20.48
N LEU A 97 1.76 2.80 19.23
CA LEU A 97 1.56 1.95 18.05
C LEU A 97 2.27 0.61 18.20
N LEU A 98 3.58 0.62 18.43
CA LEU A 98 4.36 -0.62 18.50
C LEU A 98 3.98 -1.49 19.70
N GLU A 99 3.54 -0.91 20.80
CA GLU A 99 3.04 -1.66 21.96
C GLU A 99 1.74 -2.40 21.62
N ASN A 100 0.79 -1.73 20.95
CA ASN A 100 -0.46 -2.34 20.52
C ASN A 100 -0.23 -3.42 19.45
N ILE A 101 0.68 -3.18 18.51
CA ILE A 101 1.11 -4.21 17.56
C ILE A 101 1.68 -5.41 18.31
N ASN A 102 2.62 -5.22 19.23
CA ASN A 102 3.31 -6.29 19.93
C ASN A 102 2.37 -7.17 20.77
N LYS A 103 1.29 -6.61 21.30
CA LYS A 103 0.24 -7.36 22.02
C LYS A 103 -0.60 -8.26 21.11
N ASN A 104 -0.59 -8.02 19.81
CA ASN A 104 -1.53 -8.64 18.87
C ASN A 104 -0.86 -9.41 17.71
N ILE A 105 0.48 -9.38 17.57
CA ILE A 105 1.20 -9.85 16.38
C ILE A 105 1.61 -11.33 16.41
N ASP A 106 1.43 -12.00 17.54
CA ASP A 106 2.01 -13.35 17.72
C ASP A 106 1.59 -14.33 16.62
N ASN A 107 2.60 -14.94 15.96
CA ASN A 107 2.43 -15.94 14.90
C ASN A 107 1.56 -15.48 13.70
N LEU A 108 1.49 -14.18 13.43
CA LEU A 108 0.81 -13.63 12.24
C LEU A 108 1.79 -13.41 11.09
N ASP A 109 1.31 -13.62 9.86
CA ASP A 109 2.01 -13.16 8.66
C ASP A 109 1.76 -11.67 8.42
N VAL A 110 0.52 -11.21 8.69
CA VAL A 110 0.10 -9.82 8.50
C VAL A 110 -0.82 -9.38 9.64
N LEU A 111 -0.53 -8.22 10.22
CA LEU A 111 -1.42 -7.49 11.11
C LEU A 111 -1.82 -6.17 10.45
N ARG A 112 -3.11 -5.87 10.41
CA ARG A 112 -3.65 -4.58 9.99
C ARG A 112 -4.10 -3.76 11.21
N TYR A 113 -3.83 -2.47 11.19
CA TYR A 113 -4.36 -1.48 12.14
C TYR A 113 -4.96 -0.30 11.37
N GLN A 114 -5.49 0.69 12.08
CA GLN A 114 -6.33 1.73 11.49
C GLN A 114 -5.66 3.10 11.52
N LEU A 115 -6.26 4.07 10.83
CA LEU A 115 -5.72 5.41 10.68
C LEU A 115 -6.68 6.51 11.11
N ASN A 116 -6.11 7.66 11.42
CA ASN A 116 -6.77 8.95 11.42
C ASN A 116 -6.44 9.69 10.12
N ILE A 117 -7.41 10.37 9.53
CA ILE A 117 -7.18 11.35 8.47
C ILE A 117 -6.95 12.71 9.14
N VAL A 118 -5.82 13.33 8.84
CA VAL A 118 -5.46 14.65 9.38
C VAL A 118 -5.54 15.69 8.27
N PHE A 119 -6.43 16.65 8.45
CA PHE A 119 -6.62 17.74 7.49
C PHE A 119 -6.74 19.07 8.24
N ASN A 120 -5.84 20.02 7.97
CA ASN A 120 -5.82 21.34 8.62
C ASN A 120 -5.97 21.22 10.16
N ASP A 121 -5.11 20.40 10.80
CA ASP A 121 -5.08 20.09 12.23
C ASP A 121 -6.35 19.41 12.82
N LYS A 122 -7.35 19.11 11.98
CA LYS A 122 -8.48 18.28 12.36
C LYS A 122 -8.13 16.82 12.18
N ILE A 123 -8.39 16.03 13.22
CA ILE A 123 -8.19 14.58 13.23
C ILE A 123 -9.55 13.92 13.06
N ILE A 124 -9.69 13.15 11.99
CA ILE A 124 -10.92 12.42 11.65
C ILE A 124 -10.61 10.92 11.71
N PRO A 125 -11.13 10.19 12.70
CA PRO A 125 -10.97 8.74 12.77
C PRO A 125 -11.53 8.06 11.52
N TYR A 126 -10.78 7.10 10.98
CA TYR A 126 -11.26 6.22 9.93
C TYR A 126 -11.26 4.79 10.46
N GLU A 127 -12.39 4.41 11.04
CA GLU A 127 -12.56 3.12 11.70
C GLU A 127 -13.04 2.05 10.74
N GLU A 128 -12.47 0.86 10.86
CA GLU A 128 -12.85 -0.34 10.14
C GLU A 128 -13.20 -1.44 11.17
N LYS A 129 -13.93 -2.46 10.75
CA LYS A 129 -14.21 -3.60 11.64
C LYS A 129 -12.94 -4.43 11.86
N GLU A 130 -12.61 -4.66 13.12
CA GLU A 130 -11.60 -5.64 13.48
C GLU A 130 -12.06 -7.07 13.21
N PHE A 131 -11.11 -7.98 13.08
CA PHE A 131 -11.36 -9.41 13.01
C PHE A 131 -10.20 -10.19 13.59
N ASN A 132 -10.51 -11.37 14.15
CA ASN A 132 -9.52 -12.31 14.66
C ASN A 132 -8.73 -12.94 13.52
N ALA A 133 -7.60 -13.59 13.85
CA ALA A 133 -6.73 -14.23 12.87
C ALA A 133 -7.51 -15.22 11.98
N THR A 134 -7.38 -15.03 10.67
CA THR A 134 -7.98 -15.86 9.63
C THR A 134 -7.01 -16.02 8.47
N ASP A 135 -7.30 -16.88 7.48
CA ASP A 135 -6.50 -16.99 6.28
C ASP A 135 -6.60 -15.72 5.40
N GLY A 136 -5.64 -15.59 4.47
CA GLY A 136 -5.49 -14.39 3.66
C GLY A 136 -6.65 -14.11 2.73
N ILE A 137 -7.28 -15.11 2.14
CA ILE A 137 -8.44 -14.93 1.25
C ILE A 137 -9.64 -14.40 2.04
N ASP A 138 -9.94 -15.02 3.19
CA ASP A 138 -11.02 -14.57 4.07
C ASP A 138 -10.74 -13.17 4.64
N ALA A 139 -9.50 -12.88 5.01
CA ALA A 139 -9.08 -11.55 5.42
C ALA A 139 -9.26 -10.52 4.31
N PHE A 140 -8.86 -10.84 3.08
CA PHE A 140 -9.01 -9.97 1.93
C PHE A 140 -10.50 -9.62 1.69
N GLU A 141 -11.40 -10.59 1.77
CA GLU A 141 -12.84 -10.37 1.62
C GLU A 141 -13.42 -9.43 2.70
N LYS A 142 -12.85 -9.44 3.89
CA LYS A 142 -13.22 -8.52 4.96
C LYS A 142 -12.70 -7.10 4.72
N ILE A 143 -11.49 -6.97 4.19
CA ILE A 143 -10.79 -5.69 4.03
C ILE A 143 -11.15 -4.99 2.70
N VAL A 144 -11.43 -5.72 1.62
CA VAL A 144 -11.61 -5.19 0.25
C VAL A 144 -12.67 -4.09 0.12
N LYS A 145 -13.58 -3.99 1.06
CA LYS A 145 -14.63 -2.96 1.10
C LYS A 145 -14.16 -1.62 1.68
N TYR A 146 -12.97 -1.56 2.26
CA TYR A 146 -12.43 -0.35 2.88
C TYR A 146 -11.58 0.45 1.90
N LYS A 147 -11.58 1.79 2.09
CA LYS A 147 -10.96 2.74 1.15
C LYS A 147 -9.43 2.60 1.09
N PHE A 148 -8.78 2.25 2.20
CA PHE A 148 -7.33 2.26 2.34
C PHE A 148 -6.72 0.85 2.34
N ILE A 149 -7.33 -0.08 1.60
CA ILE A 149 -6.80 -1.46 1.51
C ILE A 149 -5.37 -1.51 0.95
N GLU A 150 -5.02 -0.62 0.05
CA GLU A 150 -3.74 -0.60 -0.65
C GLU A 150 -2.65 0.21 0.07
N MET A 151 -2.92 0.77 1.25
CA MET A 151 -1.97 1.63 1.96
C MET A 151 -0.97 0.80 2.78
N ALA A 152 0.28 0.70 2.33
CA ALA A 152 1.33 -0.13 2.96
C ALA A 152 1.55 0.20 4.44
N SER A 153 1.43 1.46 4.81
CA SER A 153 1.61 1.94 6.19
C SER A 153 0.58 1.45 7.19
N LEU A 154 -0.49 0.77 6.76
CA LEU A 154 -1.48 0.16 7.64
C LEU A 154 -1.19 -1.31 7.96
N TYR A 155 -0.10 -1.87 7.44
CA TYR A 155 0.21 -3.29 7.61
C TYR A 155 1.55 -3.49 8.30
N VAL A 156 1.56 -4.44 9.22
CA VAL A 156 2.77 -5.01 9.83
C VAL A 156 2.94 -6.40 9.23
N ILE A 157 4.03 -6.60 8.52
CA ILE A 157 4.23 -7.80 7.70
C ILE A 157 5.40 -8.60 8.24
N ASN A 158 5.20 -9.89 8.48
CA ASN A 158 6.29 -10.79 8.87
C ASN A 158 7.39 -10.75 7.80
N ARG A 159 8.62 -10.40 8.20
CA ARG A 159 9.74 -10.22 7.26
C ARG A 159 10.10 -11.52 6.55
N LYS A 160 10.09 -12.65 7.25
CA LYS A 160 10.38 -13.95 6.61
C LYS A 160 9.32 -14.29 5.57
N TYR A 161 8.04 -14.13 5.90
CA TYR A 161 6.94 -14.30 4.95
C TYR A 161 7.09 -13.40 3.71
N TYR A 162 7.43 -12.12 3.92
CA TYR A 162 7.63 -11.16 2.82
C TYR A 162 8.77 -11.61 1.87
N LEU A 163 9.90 -12.03 2.44
CA LEU A 163 11.07 -12.43 1.67
C LEU A 163 10.89 -13.80 0.98
N ASP A 164 10.31 -14.77 1.65
CA ASP A 164 10.06 -16.12 1.12
C ASP A 164 9.14 -16.09 -0.12
N ASN A 165 8.21 -15.12 -0.18
CA ASN A 165 7.32 -14.91 -1.33
C ASN A 165 7.89 -13.97 -2.40
N ASN A 166 9.13 -13.49 -2.25
CA ASN A 166 9.78 -12.54 -3.16
C ASN A 166 8.95 -11.27 -3.39
N PHE A 167 8.23 -10.82 -2.38
CA PHE A 167 7.46 -9.58 -2.48
C PHE A 167 8.37 -8.37 -2.64
N MET A 168 7.97 -7.47 -3.54
CA MET A 168 8.64 -6.19 -3.75
C MET A 168 7.69 -5.19 -4.37
N PHE A 169 7.87 -3.93 -4.03
CA PHE A 169 7.19 -2.83 -4.72
C PHE A 169 7.72 -2.72 -6.14
N GLU A 170 6.84 -2.66 -7.13
CA GLU A 170 7.24 -2.53 -8.53
C GLU A 170 7.83 -1.14 -8.77
N LYS A 171 8.94 -1.09 -9.51
CA LYS A 171 9.63 0.17 -9.83
C LYS A 171 8.93 0.93 -10.96
N ASP A 172 9.14 2.24 -10.98
CA ASP A 172 8.71 3.13 -12.07
C ASP A 172 7.20 3.10 -12.38
N VAL A 173 6.38 2.71 -11.39
CA VAL A 173 4.91 2.69 -11.52
C VAL A 173 4.24 3.64 -10.53
N TYR A 174 3.08 4.16 -10.93
CA TYR A 174 2.10 4.69 -9.99
C TYR A 174 1.33 3.54 -9.35
N HIS A 175 0.83 3.75 -8.14
CA HIS A 175 0.02 2.75 -7.42
C HIS A 175 0.78 1.44 -7.11
N GLU A 176 2.04 1.54 -6.71
CA GLU A 176 2.89 0.39 -6.33
C GLU A 176 2.24 -0.48 -5.24
N ASP A 177 1.52 0.15 -4.32
CA ASP A 177 0.78 -0.50 -3.24
C ASP A 177 -0.38 -1.37 -3.79
N TYR A 178 -1.10 -0.89 -4.81
CA TYR A 178 -2.12 -1.66 -5.53
C TYR A 178 -1.53 -2.93 -6.15
N GLY A 179 -0.32 -2.86 -6.68
CA GLY A 179 0.33 -4.03 -7.27
C GLY A 179 0.76 -5.09 -6.26
N LEU A 180 0.97 -4.73 -5.01
CA LEU A 180 1.60 -5.60 -4.01
C LEU A 180 0.66 -6.01 -2.87
N LEU A 181 0.00 -5.05 -2.22
CA LEU A 181 -0.69 -5.30 -0.94
C LEU A 181 -1.82 -6.34 -1.05
N PRO A 182 -2.66 -6.35 -2.09
CA PRO A 182 -3.67 -7.40 -2.24
C PRO A 182 -3.07 -8.81 -2.32
N LEU A 183 -1.88 -8.96 -2.92
CA LEU A 183 -1.17 -10.24 -2.98
C LEU A 183 -0.63 -10.63 -1.61
N VAL A 184 0.02 -9.69 -0.91
CA VAL A 184 0.53 -9.91 0.46
C VAL A 184 -0.57 -10.34 1.40
N ILE A 185 -1.75 -9.75 1.31
CA ILE A 185 -2.89 -10.13 2.16
C ILE A 185 -3.42 -11.50 1.77
N ALA A 186 -3.75 -11.69 0.49
CA ALA A 186 -4.45 -12.88 0.01
C ALA A 186 -3.67 -14.20 0.16
N THR A 187 -2.33 -14.14 0.17
CA THR A 187 -1.48 -15.34 0.28
C THR A 187 -0.98 -15.64 1.68
N ALA A 188 -1.28 -14.76 2.63
CA ALA A 188 -0.91 -14.97 4.03
C ALA A 188 -1.69 -16.13 4.65
N LYS A 189 -1.03 -16.88 5.53
CA LYS A 189 -1.68 -17.97 6.28
C LYS A 189 -2.50 -17.43 7.45
N LYS A 190 -2.04 -16.32 8.05
CA LYS A 190 -2.69 -15.73 9.22
C LYS A 190 -2.66 -14.21 9.14
N VAL A 191 -3.84 -13.61 8.97
CA VAL A 191 -4.06 -12.16 8.95
C VAL A 191 -5.03 -11.78 10.06
N LYS A 192 -4.72 -10.72 10.80
CA LYS A 192 -5.58 -10.14 11.84
C LYS A 192 -5.75 -8.64 11.59
N SER A 193 -6.92 -8.08 11.93
CA SER A 193 -7.14 -6.64 11.99
C SER A 193 -7.53 -6.22 13.39
N ILE A 194 -6.90 -5.16 13.90
CA ILE A 194 -7.19 -4.59 15.23
C ILE A 194 -7.82 -3.20 15.09
N ASN A 195 -8.75 -2.91 15.98
CA ASN A 195 -9.35 -1.58 16.07
C ASN A 195 -8.43 -0.65 16.88
N TYR A 196 -7.32 -0.23 16.25
CA TYR A 196 -6.39 0.72 16.84
C TYR A 196 -6.00 1.78 15.81
N LEU A 197 -6.36 3.04 16.06
CA LEU A 197 -6.03 4.21 15.25
C LEU A 197 -4.57 4.61 15.50
N GLY A 198 -3.65 3.89 14.86
CA GLY A 198 -2.21 4.00 15.10
C GLY A 198 -1.44 4.88 14.13
N TYR A 199 -2.04 5.21 12.98
CA TYR A 199 -1.43 6.00 11.91
C TYR A 199 -2.18 7.30 11.68
N ASN A 200 -1.46 8.39 11.45
CA ASN A 200 -2.03 9.69 11.16
C ASN A 200 -1.64 10.11 9.74
N TYR A 201 -2.58 9.89 8.81
CA TYR A 201 -2.44 10.22 7.40
C TYR A 201 -2.70 11.72 7.19
N VAL A 202 -1.65 12.46 6.84
CA VAL A 202 -1.72 13.93 6.66
C VAL A 202 -2.09 14.28 5.23
N GLN A 203 -3.29 14.79 5.04
CA GLN A 203 -3.72 15.33 3.75
C GLN A 203 -3.13 16.73 3.55
N ARG A 204 -2.52 16.95 2.41
CA ARG A 204 -1.87 18.22 2.02
C ARG A 204 -2.26 18.63 0.61
N ASP A 205 -2.26 19.93 0.38
CA ASP A 205 -2.40 20.49 -0.96
C ASP A 205 -1.19 20.10 -1.82
N GLY A 206 -1.44 19.72 -3.09
CA GLY A 206 -0.37 19.33 -4.03
C GLY A 206 0.06 17.86 -3.95
N SER A 207 -0.73 16.98 -3.30
CA SER A 207 -0.52 15.52 -3.34
C SER A 207 -0.45 15.02 -4.79
N ILE A 208 0.41 14.03 -5.05
CA ILE A 208 0.62 13.35 -6.36
C ILE A 208 -0.70 12.87 -7.00
N MET A 209 -1.74 12.67 -6.18
CA MET A 209 -3.05 12.16 -6.61
C MET A 209 -3.90 13.17 -7.39
N SER A 210 -3.63 14.50 -7.33
CA SER A 210 -4.55 15.55 -7.74
C SER A 210 -4.38 16.11 -9.16
N SER A 211 -3.44 15.61 -10.00
CA SER A 211 -3.23 16.20 -11.32
C SER A 211 -4.07 15.53 -12.42
N ASN A 212 -4.83 16.37 -13.17
CA ASN A 212 -5.63 15.99 -14.35
C ASN A 212 -4.81 16.01 -15.67
N ASP A 213 -3.50 15.92 -15.59
CA ASP A 213 -2.62 15.86 -16.75
C ASP A 213 -2.85 14.57 -17.53
N THR A 214 -3.13 14.69 -18.83
CA THR A 214 -3.45 13.58 -19.74
C THR A 214 -2.32 12.54 -19.79
N GLU A 215 -1.05 12.96 -19.83
CA GLU A 215 0.09 12.05 -19.87
C GLU A 215 0.21 11.26 -18.55
N LYS A 216 -0.03 11.91 -17.42
CA LYS A 216 -0.07 11.21 -16.11
C LYS A 216 -1.26 10.25 -16.02
N MET A 217 -2.41 10.60 -16.61
CA MET A 217 -3.57 9.70 -16.65
C MET A 217 -3.27 8.45 -17.50
N LYS A 218 -2.63 8.62 -18.66
CA LYS A 218 -2.17 7.51 -19.51
C LYS A 218 -1.21 6.61 -18.74
N LYS A 219 -0.16 7.20 -18.17
CA LYS A 219 0.82 6.43 -17.39
C LYS A 219 0.15 5.67 -16.24
N LYS A 220 -0.73 6.30 -15.46
CA LYS A 220 -1.46 5.61 -14.38
C LYS A 220 -2.28 4.43 -14.89
N MET A 221 -2.93 4.57 -16.05
CA MET A 221 -3.71 3.48 -16.64
C MET A 221 -2.81 2.34 -17.17
N ASP A 222 -1.70 2.67 -17.85
CA ASP A 222 -0.74 1.68 -18.33
C ASP A 222 -0.08 0.92 -17.17
N ASP A 223 0.31 1.62 -16.12
CA ASP A 223 0.88 1.02 -14.91
C ASP A 223 -0.11 0.06 -14.23
N MET A 224 -1.39 0.46 -14.10
CA MET A 224 -2.42 -0.41 -13.53
C MET A 224 -2.66 -1.66 -14.38
N LEU A 225 -2.67 -1.55 -15.71
CA LEU A 225 -2.80 -2.71 -16.61
C LEU A 225 -1.58 -3.65 -16.49
N PHE A 226 -0.40 -3.10 -16.40
CA PHE A 226 0.83 -3.86 -16.17
C PHE A 226 0.79 -4.61 -14.83
N LEU A 227 0.45 -3.91 -13.73
CA LEU A 227 0.32 -4.49 -12.40
C LEU A 227 -0.78 -5.55 -12.34
N PHE A 228 -1.93 -5.30 -13.00
CA PHE A 228 -3.00 -6.29 -13.17
C PHE A 228 -2.46 -7.58 -13.79
N THR A 229 -1.74 -7.48 -14.91
CA THR A 229 -1.21 -8.64 -15.63
C THR A 229 -0.28 -9.47 -14.74
N LYS A 230 0.61 -8.81 -13.99
CA LYS A 230 1.49 -9.48 -13.02
C LYS A 230 0.71 -10.14 -11.89
N ALA A 231 -0.26 -9.43 -11.32
CA ALA A 231 -1.08 -9.93 -10.22
C ALA A 231 -1.91 -11.16 -10.64
N ILE A 232 -2.55 -11.12 -11.81
CA ILE A 232 -3.32 -12.26 -12.33
C ILE A 232 -2.43 -13.49 -12.50
N LYS A 233 -1.27 -13.32 -13.14
CA LYS A 233 -0.31 -14.43 -13.30
C LYS A 233 0.13 -15.06 -11.97
N TYR A 234 0.31 -14.24 -10.95
CA TYR A 234 0.64 -14.72 -9.60
C TYR A 234 -0.55 -15.46 -8.96
N LEU A 235 -1.75 -14.88 -9.06
CA LEU A 235 -2.99 -15.40 -8.48
C LEU A 235 -3.53 -16.65 -9.18
N ASP A 236 -3.10 -16.98 -10.40
CA ASP A 236 -3.50 -18.20 -11.10
C ASP A 236 -3.06 -19.47 -10.34
N ASN A 237 -2.01 -19.36 -9.54
CA ASN A 237 -1.52 -20.45 -8.69
C ASN A 237 -2.09 -20.43 -7.25
N ILE A 238 -2.98 -19.48 -6.93
CA ILE A 238 -3.54 -19.33 -5.58
C ILE A 238 -5.01 -19.79 -5.58
N PRO A 239 -5.34 -20.88 -4.86
CA PRO A 239 -6.72 -21.35 -4.73
C PRO A 239 -7.65 -20.25 -4.20
N ASN A 240 -8.91 -20.28 -4.64
CA ASN A 240 -9.98 -19.38 -4.18
C ASN A 240 -9.70 -17.87 -4.38
N SER A 241 -8.73 -17.51 -5.25
CA SER A 241 -8.31 -16.11 -5.48
C SER A 241 -9.25 -15.29 -6.36
N GLN A 242 -10.44 -15.82 -6.75
CA GLN A 242 -11.33 -15.14 -7.70
C GLN A 242 -11.77 -13.74 -7.25
N ASN A 243 -12.00 -13.52 -5.95
CA ASN A 243 -12.41 -12.22 -5.43
C ASN A 243 -11.24 -11.22 -5.47
N VAL A 244 -10.00 -11.68 -5.26
CA VAL A 244 -8.80 -10.86 -5.42
C VAL A 244 -8.61 -10.47 -6.90
N LYS A 245 -8.74 -11.41 -7.83
CA LYS A 245 -8.72 -11.13 -9.27
C LYS A 245 -9.81 -10.14 -9.68
N SER A 246 -11.00 -10.30 -9.11
CA SER A 246 -12.13 -9.39 -9.34
C SER A 246 -11.86 -7.97 -8.81
N PHE A 247 -11.16 -7.82 -7.69
CA PHE A 247 -10.74 -6.53 -7.18
C PHE A 247 -9.84 -5.80 -8.21
N TYR A 248 -8.81 -6.46 -8.70
CA TYR A 248 -7.93 -5.90 -9.73
C TYR A 248 -8.70 -5.51 -11.00
N ALA A 249 -9.61 -6.38 -11.47
CA ALA A 249 -10.43 -6.10 -12.64
C ALA A 249 -11.39 -4.92 -12.42
N ASN A 250 -12.03 -4.82 -11.26
CA ASN A 250 -12.90 -3.68 -10.92
C ASN A 250 -12.11 -2.37 -10.88
N SER A 251 -10.92 -2.35 -10.25
CA SER A 251 -10.07 -1.16 -10.17
C SER A 251 -9.69 -0.65 -11.57
N ILE A 252 -9.38 -1.55 -12.51
CA ILE A 252 -9.13 -1.19 -13.92
C ILE A 252 -10.38 -0.57 -14.55
N ILE A 253 -11.55 -1.20 -14.38
CA ILE A 253 -12.80 -0.70 -14.96
C ILE A 253 -13.19 0.66 -14.37
N ASP A 254 -13.04 0.84 -13.07
CA ASP A 254 -13.34 2.11 -12.41
C ASP A 254 -12.38 3.22 -12.91
N LYS A 255 -11.09 2.90 -13.04
CA LYS A 255 -10.10 3.81 -13.64
C LYS A 255 -10.45 4.15 -15.08
N TYR A 256 -10.75 3.15 -15.92
CA TYR A 256 -11.17 3.34 -17.31
C TYR A 256 -12.41 4.26 -17.41
N ASN A 257 -13.41 4.06 -16.56
CA ASN A 257 -14.63 4.89 -16.56
C ASN A 257 -14.35 6.36 -16.23
N SER A 258 -13.29 6.64 -15.47
CA SER A 258 -12.88 8.02 -15.12
C SER A 258 -12.08 8.73 -16.22
N LEU A 259 -11.69 8.03 -17.29
CA LEU A 259 -10.95 8.61 -18.41
C LEU A 259 -11.85 9.47 -19.31
N SER A 260 -11.25 10.39 -20.07
CA SER A 260 -11.91 11.10 -21.17
C SER A 260 -12.36 10.13 -22.27
N ASP A 261 -13.32 10.53 -23.11
CA ASP A 261 -13.81 9.67 -24.18
C ASP A 261 -12.74 9.36 -25.24
N GLU A 262 -11.78 10.26 -25.43
CA GLU A 262 -10.62 10.05 -26.29
C GLU A 262 -9.74 8.91 -25.75
N LEU A 263 -9.36 8.98 -24.49
CA LEU A 263 -8.58 7.94 -23.84
C LEU A 263 -9.34 6.61 -23.74
N LYS A 264 -10.64 6.62 -23.54
CA LYS A 264 -11.45 5.40 -23.55
C LYS A 264 -11.37 4.67 -24.89
N LYS A 265 -11.36 5.38 -26.02
CA LYS A 265 -11.18 4.78 -27.36
C LYS A 265 -9.81 4.11 -27.48
N GLU A 266 -8.76 4.70 -26.92
CA GLU A 266 -7.40 4.13 -26.93
C GLU A 266 -7.33 2.85 -26.08
N TYR A 267 -7.92 2.84 -24.88
CA TYR A 267 -7.75 1.76 -23.91
C TYR A 267 -8.73 0.60 -24.06
N ILE A 268 -9.87 0.76 -24.77
CA ILE A 268 -10.89 -0.29 -24.87
C ILE A 268 -10.32 -1.58 -25.48
N LYS A 269 -9.43 -1.48 -26.46
CA LYS A 269 -8.77 -2.64 -27.06
C LYS A 269 -7.92 -3.39 -26.04
N LYS A 270 -7.09 -2.68 -25.25
CA LYS A 270 -6.26 -3.28 -24.20
C LYS A 270 -7.11 -4.03 -23.15
N ILE A 271 -8.27 -3.46 -22.75
CA ILE A 271 -9.21 -4.10 -21.82
C ILE A 271 -9.78 -5.39 -22.39
N LYS A 272 -10.13 -5.42 -23.69
CA LYS A 272 -10.62 -6.62 -24.40
C LYS A 272 -9.52 -7.68 -24.51
N ASP A 273 -8.35 -7.31 -24.97
CA ASP A 273 -7.21 -8.22 -25.20
C ASP A 273 -6.78 -8.92 -23.89
N LEU A 274 -6.78 -8.18 -22.77
CA LEU A 274 -6.48 -8.71 -21.43
C LEU A 274 -7.68 -9.44 -20.79
N LYS A 275 -8.82 -9.52 -21.46
CA LYS A 275 -10.05 -10.20 -20.99
C LYS A 275 -10.49 -9.77 -19.58
N ILE A 276 -10.29 -8.49 -19.23
CA ILE A 276 -10.48 -7.98 -17.86
C ILE A 276 -11.87 -8.29 -17.33
N ILE A 277 -12.91 -8.19 -18.18
CA ILE A 277 -14.29 -8.47 -17.79
C ILE A 277 -14.50 -9.93 -17.35
N SER A 278 -13.69 -10.87 -17.85
CA SER A 278 -13.81 -12.29 -17.46
C SER A 278 -13.47 -12.53 -15.99
N TYR A 279 -12.63 -11.68 -15.40
CA TYR A 279 -12.20 -11.79 -14.01
C TYR A 279 -13.20 -11.21 -13.00
N LEU A 280 -14.21 -10.47 -13.44
CA LEU A 280 -15.24 -9.95 -12.54
C LEU A 280 -15.99 -11.08 -11.84
N SER A 281 -16.24 -10.92 -10.54
CA SER A 281 -16.94 -11.89 -9.72
C SER A 281 -18.43 -12.06 -10.13
N ASN A 282 -18.96 -13.26 -9.94
CA ASN A 282 -20.35 -13.64 -10.19
C ASN A 282 -21.10 -14.01 -8.90
N ASP A 283 -20.55 -13.76 -7.75
CA ASP A 283 -21.03 -14.23 -6.44
C ASP A 283 -22.33 -13.60 -5.96
N SER A 284 -22.82 -12.56 -6.62
CA SER A 284 -24.14 -11.99 -6.35
C SER A 284 -24.90 -11.69 -7.64
N PHE A 285 -26.26 -11.67 -7.56
CA PHE A 285 -27.11 -11.31 -8.68
C PHE A 285 -26.78 -9.93 -9.27
N LYS A 286 -26.53 -8.94 -8.40
CA LYS A 286 -26.12 -7.60 -8.84
C LYS A 286 -24.78 -7.61 -9.59
N ARG A 287 -23.81 -8.40 -9.11
CA ARG A 287 -22.50 -8.54 -9.77
C ARG A 287 -22.62 -9.29 -11.10
N LYS A 288 -23.47 -10.32 -11.18
CA LYS A 288 -23.78 -10.99 -12.46
C LYS A 288 -24.35 -10.03 -13.49
N ILE A 289 -25.35 -9.22 -13.11
CA ILE A 289 -25.93 -8.19 -14.00
C ILE A 289 -24.85 -7.18 -14.41
N LYS A 290 -24.07 -6.64 -13.46
CA LYS A 290 -22.98 -5.69 -13.75
C LYS A 290 -21.99 -6.28 -14.76
N LYS A 291 -21.62 -7.55 -14.61
CA LYS A 291 -20.71 -8.24 -15.53
C LYS A 291 -21.32 -8.40 -16.92
N ILE A 292 -22.61 -8.75 -17.02
CA ILE A 292 -23.33 -8.86 -18.31
C ILE A 292 -23.39 -7.51 -19.00
N LEU A 293 -23.76 -6.44 -18.27
CA LEU A 293 -23.79 -5.08 -18.81
C LEU A 293 -22.42 -4.62 -19.30
N TYR A 294 -21.37 -4.97 -18.58
CA TYR A 294 -20.00 -4.66 -19.00
C TYR A 294 -19.58 -5.47 -20.22
N LYS A 295 -19.95 -6.76 -20.32
CA LYS A 295 -19.73 -7.54 -21.54
C LYS A 295 -20.41 -6.89 -22.75
N ILE A 296 -21.69 -6.50 -22.62
CA ILE A 296 -22.40 -5.80 -23.70
C ILE A 296 -21.67 -4.49 -24.03
N LYS A 297 -21.38 -3.66 -23.04
CA LYS A 297 -20.79 -2.34 -23.24
C LYS A 297 -19.37 -2.40 -23.84
N TYR A 298 -18.53 -3.35 -23.39
CA TYR A 298 -17.10 -3.32 -23.68
C TYR A 298 -16.62 -4.43 -24.62
N GLU A 299 -17.35 -5.54 -24.74
CA GLU A 299 -16.94 -6.67 -25.59
C GLU A 299 -17.82 -6.82 -26.83
N VAL A 300 -19.13 -6.52 -26.75
CA VAL A 300 -20.10 -6.77 -27.83
C VAL A 300 -20.34 -5.52 -28.68
N LEU A 301 -20.52 -4.37 -28.04
CA LEU A 301 -20.72 -3.11 -28.79
C LEU A 301 -19.39 -2.69 -29.42
N LYS A 302 -19.39 -2.68 -30.76
CA LYS A 302 -18.25 -2.20 -31.59
C LYS A 302 -18.23 -0.67 -31.65
#